data_09b8c8d259e7fd4cf5ef1516acc99d11
#
_entry.id   09b8c8d259e7fd4cf5ef1516acc99d11
#
_cell.length_a   1.000
_cell.length_b   1.000
_cell.length_c   1.000
_cell.angle_alpha   90.00
_cell.angle_beta   90.00
_cell.angle_gamma   90.00
#
_symmetry.space_group_name_H-M   'P 1'
#
loop_
_entity.id
_entity.type
_entity.pdbx_description
1 polymer ?
#
loop_
_entity_poly.entity_id
_entity_poly.type
_entity_poly.pdbx_seq_one_letter_code
_entity_poly.pdbx_strand_id
1 'polypeptide(L)'
;MHLAKFRLTPNSLSGRLILAAAVWAAIGLAAGGWVLSETFSSAMADNFDTALQADMDGLIAAAEPDASGVIAMRAQYLNRRFDRAYSGLYWQIETDGLPVTVSRSMFDHTLHPQDLKKAAGGVQWGYAEGPLDQRLRVLVRHPKFPVTATSDPNDVKTYTFIVAGDLSSVDLAVADFVTTIFWSFTALFFGFVAAVLIQVRVGLQPLRRVEKALARIRDGSAQRLEGHFPAEIAPLATELNSLIEHSSEVVGRARAHVSNLAHFLKTPLSVLAAEAEASPGPLADTVHKQVGVMRRQVDHYLTRARTAGALNVLGNRTPVAPVLEDLARVLRRIHAERGIAIAVTCPPDLYFRGERQDLEEMAGNLMDNGCKWAHSRIAVSAVRLEGRVLRLWVEDDGPGLAAEDLGRVLSRGERLDETVPGSGLGLSIVRDISKLYGGGLALEKASLGGLSAALTLPAQG
;
A
#
# COMPACT_ATOMS: atom_id res chain seq x y z
N MET A 1 -11.01 -3.50 -14.22
CA MET A 1 -9.68 -2.88 -13.92
C MET A 1 -9.84 -1.94 -12.73
N HIS A 2 -9.88 -2.49 -11.50
CA HIS A 2 -10.03 -1.72 -10.27
C HIS A 2 -8.67 -1.15 -9.88
N LEU A 3 -8.47 0.14 -10.10
CA LEU A 3 -7.40 0.93 -9.47
C LEU A 3 -7.67 0.91 -7.95
N ALA A 4 -7.03 -0.02 -7.24
CA ALA A 4 -7.02 -0.02 -5.79
C ALA A 4 -6.54 1.36 -5.32
N LYS A 5 -7.41 2.12 -4.67
CA LYS A 5 -7.14 3.43 -4.07
C LYS A 5 -5.92 3.31 -3.15
N PHE A 6 -4.79 3.74 -3.66
CA PHE A 6 -3.56 3.85 -2.88
C PHE A 6 -3.75 5.06 -1.95
N ARG A 7 -4.18 4.81 -0.72
CA ARG A 7 -4.15 5.84 0.32
C ARG A 7 -2.70 6.05 0.70
N LEU A 8 -2.10 7.12 0.18
CA LEU A 8 -0.87 7.71 0.70
C LEU A 8 -1.18 8.28 2.10
N THR A 9 -1.34 7.39 3.08
CA THR A 9 -1.42 7.83 4.46
C THR A 9 0.02 8.03 4.95
N PRO A 10 0.34 9.15 5.62
CA PRO A 10 1.68 9.40 6.14
C PRO A 10 2.16 8.35 7.14
N ASN A 11 1.29 7.48 7.61
CA ASN A 11 1.59 6.37 8.49
C ASN A 11 1.98 5.06 7.78
N SER A 12 1.95 4.99 6.43
CA SER A 12 2.40 3.80 5.71
C SER A 12 3.92 3.85 5.50
N LEU A 13 4.59 2.68 5.58
CA LEU A 13 6.02 2.56 5.30
C LEU A 13 6.39 3.11 3.92
N SER A 14 5.56 2.79 2.91
CA SER A 14 5.71 3.31 1.54
C SER A 14 5.59 4.83 1.48
N GLY A 15 4.62 5.43 2.19
CA GLY A 15 4.45 6.89 2.25
C GLY A 15 5.64 7.59 2.89
N ARG A 16 6.19 7.03 3.96
CA ARG A 16 7.38 7.57 4.64
C ARG A 16 8.62 7.51 3.76
N LEU A 17 8.84 6.41 3.05
CA LEU A 17 9.99 6.27 2.14
C LEU A 17 9.91 7.26 0.98
N ILE A 18 8.73 7.41 0.36
CA ILE A 18 8.52 8.34 -0.76
C ILE A 18 8.70 9.79 -0.28
N LEU A 19 8.11 10.15 0.87
CA LEU A 19 8.24 11.49 1.43
C LEU A 19 9.70 11.82 1.76
N ALA A 20 10.41 10.92 2.42
CA ALA A 20 11.83 11.11 2.75
C ALA A 20 12.67 11.30 1.48
N ALA A 21 12.49 10.44 0.46
CA ALA A 21 13.20 10.56 -0.81
C ALA A 21 12.89 11.87 -1.53
N ALA A 22 11.61 12.30 -1.56
CA ALA A 22 11.19 13.56 -2.17
C ALA A 22 11.79 14.77 -1.46
N VAL A 23 11.81 14.78 -0.11
CA VAL A 23 12.40 15.87 0.68
C VAL A 23 13.91 15.97 0.42
N TRP A 24 14.64 14.85 0.47
CA TRP A 24 16.06 14.85 0.21
C TRP A 24 16.40 15.27 -1.24
N ALA A 25 15.60 14.81 -2.21
CA ALA A 25 15.77 15.23 -3.60
C ALA A 25 15.51 16.74 -3.77
N ALA A 26 14.48 17.29 -3.13
CA ALA A 26 14.17 18.73 -3.19
C ALA A 26 15.31 19.56 -2.59
N ILE A 27 15.82 19.17 -1.41
CA ILE A 27 16.95 19.85 -0.76
C ILE A 27 18.20 19.78 -1.64
N GLY A 28 18.53 18.59 -2.14
CA GLY A 28 19.72 18.40 -2.97
C GLY A 28 19.69 19.18 -4.29
N LEU A 29 18.54 19.17 -4.97
CA LEU A 29 18.36 19.93 -6.21
C LEU A 29 18.34 21.43 -5.97
N ALA A 30 17.69 21.90 -4.89
CA ALA A 30 17.69 23.31 -4.55
C ALA A 30 19.09 23.83 -4.22
N ALA A 31 19.86 23.08 -3.40
CA ALA A 31 21.24 23.42 -3.07
C ALA A 31 22.15 23.40 -4.29
N GLY A 32 22.04 22.35 -5.14
CA GLY A 32 22.79 22.24 -6.37
C GLY A 32 22.46 23.36 -7.36
N GLY A 33 21.20 23.70 -7.52
CA GLY A 33 20.74 24.80 -8.37
C GLY A 33 21.26 26.15 -7.90
N TRP A 34 21.26 26.41 -6.61
CA TRP A 34 21.80 27.62 -6.03
C TRP A 34 23.32 27.73 -6.27
N VAL A 35 24.09 26.66 -6.00
CA VAL A 35 25.55 26.65 -6.22
C VAL A 35 25.89 26.86 -7.70
N LEU A 36 25.18 26.17 -8.62
CA LEU A 36 25.41 26.37 -10.05
C LEU A 36 25.08 27.79 -10.52
N SER A 37 23.96 28.36 -10.05
CA SER A 37 23.55 29.71 -10.39
C SER A 37 24.58 30.74 -9.91
N GLU A 38 25.06 30.62 -8.67
CA GLU A 38 26.08 31.52 -8.09
C GLU A 38 27.41 31.42 -8.84
N THR A 39 27.85 30.17 -9.12
CA THR A 39 29.08 29.93 -9.87
C THR A 39 29.03 30.52 -11.30
N PHE A 40 27.89 30.34 -11.98
CA PHE A 40 27.70 30.89 -13.31
C PHE A 40 27.66 32.41 -13.31
N SER A 41 26.93 33.01 -12.36
CA SER A 41 26.85 34.45 -12.20
C SER A 41 28.22 35.07 -11.93
N SER A 42 29.01 34.50 -11.02
CA SER A 42 30.37 34.95 -10.72
C SER A 42 31.29 34.82 -11.95
N ALA A 43 31.22 33.69 -12.64
CA ALA A 43 32.04 33.49 -13.84
C ALA A 43 31.68 34.48 -14.98
N MET A 44 30.40 34.78 -15.16
CA MET A 44 29.97 35.80 -16.14
C MET A 44 30.43 37.21 -15.75
N ALA A 45 30.37 37.57 -14.47
CA ALA A 45 30.89 38.84 -13.98
C ALA A 45 32.42 38.97 -14.15
N ASP A 46 33.17 37.93 -13.83
CA ASP A 46 34.63 37.89 -13.95
C ASP A 46 35.05 37.99 -15.43
N ASN A 47 34.38 37.27 -16.35
CA ASN A 47 34.64 37.36 -17.78
C ASN A 47 34.33 38.77 -18.34
N PHE A 48 33.26 39.39 -17.83
CA PHE A 48 32.88 40.74 -18.24
C PHE A 48 33.90 41.77 -17.72
N ASP A 49 34.32 41.67 -16.45
CA ASP A 49 35.35 42.54 -15.89
C ASP A 49 36.70 42.34 -16.61
N THR A 50 37.07 41.12 -17.00
CA THR A 50 38.26 40.83 -17.81
C THR A 50 38.20 41.46 -19.21
N ALA A 51 37.04 41.42 -19.87
CA ALA A 51 36.84 42.07 -21.15
C ALA A 51 36.94 43.59 -21.04
N LEU A 52 36.39 44.21 -20.01
CA LEU A 52 36.54 45.67 -19.76
C LEU A 52 37.98 46.03 -19.47
N GLN A 53 38.76 45.17 -18.76
CA GLN A 53 40.19 45.44 -18.57
C GLN A 53 40.97 45.41 -19.91
N ALA A 54 40.67 44.46 -20.77
CA ALA A 54 41.29 44.38 -22.10
C ALA A 54 40.97 45.61 -22.97
N ASP A 55 39.69 46.08 -22.93
CA ASP A 55 39.27 47.29 -23.61
C ASP A 55 39.98 48.54 -23.01
N MET A 56 40.15 48.62 -21.68
CA MET A 56 40.90 49.66 -21.00
C MET A 56 42.37 49.68 -21.42
N ASP A 57 43.03 48.52 -21.45
CA ASP A 57 44.43 48.43 -21.87
C ASP A 57 44.59 48.81 -23.35
N GLY A 58 43.64 48.43 -24.20
CA GLY A 58 43.57 48.89 -25.58
C GLY A 58 43.36 50.41 -25.72
N LEU A 59 42.50 50.97 -24.87
CA LEU A 59 42.25 52.43 -24.84
C LEU A 59 43.50 53.21 -24.45
N ILE A 60 44.21 52.76 -23.41
CA ILE A 60 45.45 53.36 -22.93
C ILE A 60 46.54 53.24 -24.00
N ALA A 61 46.66 52.11 -24.67
CA ALA A 61 47.64 51.89 -25.75
C ALA A 61 47.33 52.73 -27.00
N ALA A 62 46.07 53.09 -27.26
CA ALA A 62 45.66 53.93 -28.40
C ALA A 62 45.75 55.40 -28.11
N ALA A 63 46.02 55.80 -26.88
CA ALA A 63 46.05 57.20 -26.43
C ALA A 63 47.42 57.83 -26.67
N GLU A 64 47.47 58.92 -27.39
CA GLU A 64 48.66 59.70 -27.58
C GLU A 64 48.39 61.19 -27.36
N PRO A 65 49.23 61.91 -26.58
CA PRO A 65 49.08 63.36 -26.45
C PRO A 65 49.45 64.06 -27.78
N ASP A 66 48.61 64.94 -28.23
CA ASP A 66 48.91 65.81 -29.36
C ASP A 66 49.85 67.02 -28.94
N ALA A 67 50.18 67.87 -29.90
CA ALA A 67 51.04 69.03 -29.64
C ALA A 67 50.42 70.04 -28.68
N SER A 68 49.14 69.99 -28.43
CA SER A 68 48.39 70.86 -27.51
C SER A 68 48.18 70.20 -26.12
N GLY A 69 48.64 68.95 -25.90
CA GLY A 69 48.44 68.21 -24.67
C GLY A 69 47.04 67.62 -24.55
N VAL A 70 46.28 67.57 -25.62
CA VAL A 70 44.99 66.83 -25.66
C VAL A 70 45.26 65.41 -26.11
N ILE A 71 44.64 64.41 -25.43
CA ILE A 71 44.75 63.01 -25.82
C ILE A 71 44.02 62.78 -27.12
N ALA A 72 44.73 62.39 -28.17
CA ALA A 72 44.21 61.94 -29.45
C ALA A 72 44.17 60.41 -29.45
N MET A 73 43.16 59.81 -30.08
CA MET A 73 42.95 58.35 -30.10
C MET A 73 43.26 57.76 -31.46
N ARG A 74 44.14 56.77 -31.53
CA ARG A 74 44.39 56.00 -32.77
C ARG A 74 43.29 54.95 -32.96
N ALA A 75 42.31 55.19 -33.82
CA ALA A 75 41.10 54.39 -34.04
C ALA A 75 41.37 52.91 -34.36
N GLN A 76 42.54 52.59 -34.95
CA GLN A 76 42.85 51.20 -35.36
C GLN A 76 43.08 50.22 -34.18
N TYR A 77 43.25 50.69 -32.96
CA TYR A 77 43.47 49.87 -31.76
C TYR A 77 42.23 49.74 -30.87
N LEU A 78 41.12 50.40 -31.24
CA LEU A 78 39.92 50.43 -30.45
C LEU A 78 38.87 49.39 -30.90
N ASN A 79 38.13 48.85 -29.95
CA ASN A 79 36.97 48.02 -30.21
C ASN A 79 35.96 48.79 -31.08
N ARG A 80 35.53 48.23 -32.20
CA ARG A 80 34.56 48.88 -33.14
C ARG A 80 33.22 49.19 -32.50
N ARG A 81 32.88 48.57 -31.36
CA ARG A 81 31.66 48.89 -30.60
C ARG A 81 31.69 50.33 -30.06
N PHE A 82 32.87 50.92 -29.83
CA PHE A 82 32.98 52.33 -29.39
C PHE A 82 32.56 53.34 -30.45
N ASP A 83 32.48 52.96 -31.72
CA ASP A 83 32.06 53.83 -32.83
C ASP A 83 30.55 53.78 -33.10
N ARG A 84 29.85 52.76 -32.54
CA ARG A 84 28.43 52.56 -32.77
C ARG A 84 27.63 53.19 -31.63
N ALA A 85 26.76 54.15 -31.96
CA ALA A 85 25.89 54.80 -30.97
C ALA A 85 25.10 53.77 -30.12
N TYR A 86 25.07 53.98 -28.82
CA TYR A 86 24.35 53.18 -27.84
C TYR A 86 24.69 51.65 -27.86
N SER A 87 25.96 51.35 -28.18
CA SER A 87 26.41 49.98 -28.32
C SER A 87 26.49 49.15 -27.02
N GLY A 88 26.33 49.80 -25.88
CA GLY A 88 26.53 49.25 -24.55
C GLY A 88 28.01 49.17 -24.13
N LEU A 89 28.95 49.71 -24.92
CA LEU A 89 30.37 49.83 -24.56
C LEU A 89 30.82 51.25 -24.77
N TYR A 90 31.34 51.87 -23.73
CA TYR A 90 31.61 53.30 -23.66
C TYR A 90 32.98 53.58 -23.05
N TRP A 91 33.58 54.71 -23.45
CA TRP A 91 34.75 55.23 -22.76
C TRP A 91 34.71 56.74 -22.66
N GLN A 92 35.40 57.30 -21.67
CA GLN A 92 35.53 58.69 -21.38
C GLN A 92 36.94 58.97 -20.83
N ILE A 93 37.56 60.03 -21.25
CA ILE A 93 38.85 60.51 -20.71
C ILE A 93 38.60 61.87 -20.10
N GLU A 94 39.02 62.03 -18.85
CA GLU A 94 38.89 63.27 -18.07
C GLU A 94 40.26 63.82 -17.73
N THR A 95 40.30 65.16 -17.59
CA THR A 95 41.42 65.88 -17.00
C THR A 95 40.85 66.87 -15.96
N ASP A 96 41.43 66.85 -14.77
CA ASP A 96 40.99 67.71 -13.67
C ASP A 96 39.46 67.64 -13.38
N GLY A 97 38.89 66.43 -13.57
CA GLY A 97 37.47 66.17 -13.37
C GLY A 97 36.51 66.64 -14.46
N LEU A 98 37.05 67.12 -15.57
CA LEU A 98 36.26 67.55 -16.73
C LEU A 98 36.47 66.56 -17.91
N PRO A 99 35.44 66.12 -18.62
CA PRO A 99 35.57 65.24 -19.77
C PRO A 99 36.24 65.99 -20.93
N VAL A 100 37.35 65.41 -21.43
CA VAL A 100 38.09 65.98 -22.55
C VAL A 100 37.71 65.28 -23.86
N THR A 101 37.51 63.99 -23.80
CA THR A 101 37.18 63.18 -24.97
C THR A 101 36.28 62.00 -24.55
N VAL A 102 35.28 61.71 -25.34
CA VAL A 102 34.32 60.57 -25.12
C VAL A 102 34.18 59.69 -26.34
N SER A 103 33.78 58.43 -26.15
CA SER A 103 33.51 57.54 -27.28
C SER A 103 32.28 58.02 -28.08
N ARG A 104 32.29 57.74 -29.40
CA ARG A 104 31.13 58.02 -30.26
C ARG A 104 29.87 57.27 -29.82
N SER A 105 30.06 56.14 -29.17
CA SER A 105 28.94 55.35 -28.63
C SER A 105 28.14 56.04 -27.55
N MET A 106 28.75 57.01 -26.84
CA MET A 106 28.07 57.80 -25.80
C MET A 106 27.13 58.89 -26.37
N PHE A 107 27.37 59.34 -27.60
CA PHE A 107 26.63 60.40 -28.26
C PHE A 107 26.64 61.72 -27.48
N ASP A 108 25.62 62.02 -26.70
CA ASP A 108 25.42 63.26 -25.91
C ASP A 108 25.52 63.07 -24.39
N HIS A 109 25.91 61.87 -23.93
CA HIS A 109 26.02 61.55 -22.52
C HIS A 109 27.44 61.59 -21.99
N THR A 110 27.58 61.76 -20.67
CA THR A 110 28.84 61.66 -19.93
C THR A 110 28.71 60.66 -18.80
N LEU A 111 29.80 59.97 -18.53
CA LEU A 111 29.82 58.98 -17.43
C LEU A 111 30.10 59.71 -16.10
N HIS A 112 29.30 59.38 -15.10
CA HIS A 112 29.50 59.77 -13.71
C HIS A 112 29.64 58.55 -12.84
N PRO A 113 30.89 58.02 -12.68
CA PRO A 113 31.11 56.79 -11.88
C PRO A 113 30.70 57.00 -10.45
N GLN A 114 29.94 56.03 -9.93
CA GLN A 114 29.49 55.96 -8.54
C GLN A 114 30.08 54.72 -7.85
N ASP A 115 30.17 54.75 -6.53
CA ASP A 115 30.61 53.62 -5.68
C ASP A 115 31.97 53.04 -6.06
N LEU A 116 32.95 53.85 -6.43
CA LEU A 116 34.26 53.45 -6.82
C LEU A 116 35.01 52.71 -5.70
N LYS A 117 35.32 51.42 -5.91
CA LYS A 117 36.12 50.58 -5.01
C LYS A 117 37.48 50.35 -5.60
N LYS A 118 38.57 50.61 -4.82
CA LYS A 118 39.94 50.34 -5.23
C LYS A 118 40.23 48.85 -5.26
N ALA A 119 40.84 48.38 -6.35
CA ALA A 119 41.33 47.05 -6.54
C ALA A 119 42.86 47.04 -6.72
N ALA A 120 43.46 45.86 -6.80
CA ALA A 120 44.91 45.72 -7.03
C ALA A 120 45.31 46.37 -8.37
N GLY A 121 46.54 46.89 -8.44
CA GLY A 121 47.10 47.49 -9.65
C GLY A 121 46.62 48.91 -9.99
N GLY A 122 46.05 49.64 -9.02
CA GLY A 122 45.62 51.03 -9.22
C GLY A 122 44.31 51.18 -10.00
N VAL A 123 43.55 50.12 -10.12
CA VAL A 123 42.28 50.03 -10.82
C VAL A 123 41.14 50.35 -9.84
N GLN A 124 40.12 51.02 -10.30
CA GLN A 124 38.89 51.24 -9.51
C GLN A 124 37.70 50.74 -10.30
N TRP A 125 36.83 49.97 -9.59
CA TRP A 125 35.59 49.46 -10.12
C TRP A 125 34.38 50.17 -9.53
N GLY A 126 33.40 50.45 -10.35
CA GLY A 126 32.14 51.09 -9.91
C GLY A 126 31.00 50.79 -10.84
N TYR A 127 29.99 51.61 -10.71
CA TYR A 127 28.82 51.60 -11.59
C TYR A 127 28.54 53.02 -12.09
N ALA A 128 27.86 53.11 -13.21
CA ALA A 128 27.33 54.37 -13.73
C ALA A 128 26.00 54.15 -14.43
N GLU A 129 25.22 55.19 -14.56
CA GLU A 129 24.06 55.21 -15.46
C GLU A 129 24.54 55.58 -16.86
N GLY A 130 24.15 54.79 -17.83
CA GLY A 130 24.48 55.02 -19.24
C GLY A 130 23.31 55.59 -20.03
N PRO A 131 23.53 55.85 -21.35
CA PRO A 131 22.45 56.20 -22.24
C PRO A 131 21.28 55.19 -22.15
N LEU A 132 20.02 55.69 -22.27
CA LEU A 132 18.82 54.83 -22.23
C LEU A 132 18.64 54.07 -20.91
N ASP A 133 19.00 54.68 -19.78
CA ASP A 133 18.90 54.09 -18.44
C ASP A 133 19.63 52.74 -18.27
N GLN A 134 20.70 52.54 -19.04
CA GLN A 134 21.53 51.34 -18.97
C GLN A 134 22.31 51.34 -17.65
N ARG A 135 22.37 50.19 -16.98
CA ARG A 135 23.23 49.95 -15.82
C ARG A 135 24.62 49.51 -16.30
N LEU A 136 25.60 50.44 -16.13
CA LEU A 136 26.94 50.21 -16.60
C LEU A 136 27.87 49.75 -15.46
N ARG A 137 28.69 48.73 -15.72
CA ARG A 137 29.88 48.40 -14.95
C ARG A 137 31.02 49.27 -15.41
N VAL A 138 31.68 49.95 -14.48
CA VAL A 138 32.73 50.95 -14.83
C VAL A 138 34.07 50.55 -14.28
N LEU A 139 35.07 50.71 -15.10
CA LEU A 139 36.49 50.54 -14.78
C LEU A 139 37.20 51.87 -14.93
N VAL A 140 37.91 52.32 -13.91
CA VAL A 140 38.63 53.62 -13.88
C VAL A 140 40.12 53.38 -13.63
N ARG A 141 40.98 54.01 -14.45
CA ARG A 141 42.44 54.04 -14.28
C ARG A 141 42.94 55.45 -14.39
N HIS A 142 44.09 55.71 -13.77
CA HIS A 142 44.75 57.04 -13.75
C HIS A 142 46.16 56.93 -14.33
N PRO A 143 46.32 56.69 -15.67
CA PRO A 143 47.63 56.67 -16.29
C PRO A 143 48.24 58.06 -16.37
N LYS A 144 49.59 58.09 -16.40
CA LYS A 144 50.38 59.34 -16.57
C LYS A 144 50.90 59.36 -17.99
N PHE A 145 50.72 60.48 -18.69
CA PHE A 145 51.24 60.70 -20.02
C PHE A 145 52.13 61.96 -19.99
N PRO A 146 53.14 62.04 -20.89
CA PRO A 146 53.88 63.28 -21.10
C PRO A 146 52.95 64.42 -21.49
N VAL A 147 53.21 65.62 -21.07
CA VAL A 147 52.36 66.78 -21.32
C VAL A 147 52.19 67.06 -22.82
N THR A 148 53.26 66.90 -23.61
CA THR A 148 53.25 66.91 -25.08
C THR A 148 54.19 65.83 -25.62
N ALA A 149 54.07 65.46 -26.89
CA ALA A 149 54.95 64.49 -27.53
C ALA A 149 56.45 64.88 -27.49
N THR A 150 56.78 66.10 -27.25
CA THR A 150 58.10 66.68 -27.20
C THR A 150 58.53 67.18 -25.82
N SER A 151 57.71 66.98 -24.77
CA SER A 151 58.01 67.36 -23.37
C SER A 151 59.09 66.52 -22.75
N ASP A 152 59.80 67.07 -21.66
CA ASP A 152 60.68 66.31 -20.82
C ASP A 152 59.93 65.06 -20.30
N PRO A 153 60.54 63.86 -20.32
CA PRO A 153 59.91 62.62 -19.78
C PRO A 153 59.44 62.76 -18.35
N ASN A 154 59.91 63.72 -17.58
CA ASN A 154 59.49 63.98 -16.20
C ASN A 154 58.30 64.94 -16.10
N ASP A 155 57.89 65.60 -17.17
CA ASP A 155 56.74 66.48 -17.19
C ASP A 155 55.48 65.67 -17.60
N VAL A 156 54.85 65.01 -16.57
CA VAL A 156 53.74 64.09 -16.80
C VAL A 156 52.47 64.65 -16.21
N LYS A 157 51.37 64.52 -16.96
CA LYS A 157 50.02 64.82 -16.54
C LYS A 157 49.22 63.52 -16.30
N THR A 158 48.43 63.48 -15.24
CA THR A 158 47.56 62.38 -14.93
C THR A 158 46.21 62.57 -15.59
N TYR A 159 45.77 61.56 -16.32
CA TYR A 159 44.44 61.53 -16.95
C TYR A 159 43.61 60.45 -16.30
N THR A 160 42.30 60.65 -16.20
CA THR A 160 41.34 59.65 -15.72
C THR A 160 40.69 58.97 -16.93
N PHE A 161 41.02 57.71 -17.11
CA PHE A 161 40.44 56.86 -18.16
C PHE A 161 39.31 56.05 -17.55
N ILE A 162 38.15 56.11 -18.19
CA ILE A 162 36.91 55.42 -17.77
C ILE A 162 36.45 54.56 -18.92
N VAL A 163 36.32 53.25 -18.67
CA VAL A 163 35.67 52.31 -19.62
C VAL A 163 34.45 51.76 -18.93
N ALA A 164 33.34 51.72 -19.65
CA ALA A 164 32.05 51.23 -19.10
C ALA A 164 31.37 50.25 -20.07
N GLY A 165 30.77 49.24 -19.50
CA GLY A 165 30.04 48.22 -20.26
C GLY A 165 28.64 47.99 -19.68
N ASP A 166 27.67 47.75 -20.54
CA ASP A 166 26.30 47.45 -20.20
C ASP A 166 26.15 46.04 -19.66
N LEU A 167 25.63 45.92 -18.44
CA LEU A 167 25.39 44.66 -17.75
C LEU A 167 24.15 43.91 -18.25
N SER A 168 23.29 44.52 -19.05
CA SER A 168 22.03 43.93 -19.50
C SER A 168 22.23 42.59 -20.19
N SER A 169 23.30 42.44 -20.97
CA SER A 169 23.63 41.15 -21.63
C SER A 169 24.06 40.07 -20.65
N VAL A 170 24.74 40.43 -19.55
CA VAL A 170 25.13 39.51 -18.47
C VAL A 170 23.91 39.13 -17.66
N ASP A 171 23.08 40.10 -17.27
CA ASP A 171 21.85 39.87 -16.50
C ASP A 171 20.88 38.95 -17.26
N LEU A 172 20.70 39.16 -18.57
CA LEU A 172 19.88 38.31 -19.42
C LEU A 172 20.46 36.88 -19.52
N ALA A 173 21.76 36.72 -19.71
CA ALA A 173 22.39 35.41 -19.79
C ALA A 173 22.27 34.63 -18.46
N VAL A 174 22.41 35.34 -17.33
CA VAL A 174 22.21 34.75 -16.00
C VAL A 174 20.75 34.38 -15.79
N ALA A 175 19.80 35.23 -16.17
CA ALA A 175 18.37 34.92 -16.05
C ALA A 175 17.93 33.71 -16.88
N ASP A 176 18.41 33.62 -18.13
CA ASP A 176 18.14 32.48 -19.01
C ASP A 176 18.73 31.18 -18.44
N PHE A 177 19.95 31.24 -17.91
CA PHE A 177 20.59 30.10 -17.27
C PHE A 177 19.82 29.62 -16.04
N VAL A 178 19.43 30.55 -15.14
CA VAL A 178 18.64 30.24 -13.93
C VAL A 178 17.29 29.61 -14.32
N THR A 179 16.63 30.18 -15.32
CA THR A 179 15.35 29.67 -15.83
C THR A 179 15.51 28.24 -16.39
N THR A 180 16.56 28.01 -17.15
CA THR A 180 16.86 26.68 -17.72
C THR A 180 17.14 25.64 -16.62
N ILE A 181 17.95 26.01 -15.62
CA ILE A 181 18.23 25.13 -14.47
C ILE A 181 16.94 24.85 -13.71
N PHE A 182 16.11 25.85 -13.42
CA PHE A 182 14.86 25.70 -12.71
C PHE A 182 13.94 24.66 -13.37
N TRP A 183 13.70 24.78 -14.67
CA TRP A 183 12.85 23.83 -15.39
C TRP A 183 13.49 22.45 -15.50
N SER A 184 14.81 22.37 -15.72
CA SER A 184 15.54 21.10 -15.79
C SER A 184 15.48 20.35 -14.46
N PHE A 185 15.70 21.05 -13.34
CA PHE A 185 15.65 20.44 -12.00
C PHE A 185 14.23 20.11 -11.57
N THR A 186 13.25 20.90 -11.99
CA THR A 186 11.84 20.59 -11.78
C THR A 186 11.45 19.29 -12.50
N ALA A 187 11.84 19.14 -13.78
CA ALA A 187 11.60 17.90 -14.54
C ALA A 187 12.30 16.69 -13.90
N LEU A 188 13.57 16.87 -13.49
CA LEU A 188 14.36 15.85 -12.81
C LEU A 188 13.72 15.43 -11.47
N PHE A 189 13.23 16.38 -10.68
CA PHE A 189 12.53 16.12 -9.43
C PHE A 189 11.30 15.25 -9.64
N PHE A 190 10.42 15.62 -10.57
CA PHE A 190 9.22 14.82 -10.85
C PHE A 190 9.56 13.45 -11.43
N GLY A 191 10.55 13.36 -12.31
CA GLY A 191 11.08 12.09 -12.82
C GLY A 191 11.60 11.18 -11.70
N PHE A 192 12.37 11.74 -10.78
CA PHE A 192 12.89 11.02 -9.62
C PHE A 192 11.77 10.53 -8.70
N VAL A 193 10.81 11.40 -8.36
CA VAL A 193 9.65 11.01 -7.53
C VAL A 193 8.84 9.91 -8.21
N ALA A 194 8.61 10.00 -9.52
CA ALA A 194 7.93 8.95 -10.28
C ALA A 194 8.70 7.62 -10.24
N ALA A 195 10.03 7.66 -10.41
CA ALA A 195 10.88 6.47 -10.33
C ALA A 195 10.80 5.81 -8.93
N VAL A 196 10.89 6.61 -7.86
CA VAL A 196 10.76 6.13 -6.47
C VAL A 196 9.38 5.53 -6.22
N LEU A 197 8.31 6.15 -6.72
CA LEU A 197 6.95 5.62 -6.63
C LEU A 197 6.84 4.23 -7.28
N ILE A 198 7.39 4.07 -8.48
CA ILE A 198 7.41 2.79 -9.21
C ILE A 198 8.23 1.77 -8.43
N GLN A 199 9.43 2.12 -8.00
CA GLN A 199 10.34 1.24 -7.26
C GLN A 199 9.73 0.73 -5.96
N VAL A 200 9.12 1.62 -5.14
CA VAL A 200 8.45 1.24 -3.89
C VAL A 200 7.24 0.35 -4.17
N ARG A 201 6.48 0.64 -5.24
CA ARG A 201 5.31 -0.15 -5.62
C ARG A 201 5.69 -1.57 -6.06
N VAL A 202 6.71 -1.70 -6.87
CA VAL A 202 7.23 -3.00 -7.35
C VAL A 202 7.91 -3.76 -6.21
N GLY A 203 8.77 -3.09 -5.44
CA GLY A 203 9.51 -3.70 -4.33
C GLY A 203 8.62 -4.22 -3.20
N LEU A 204 7.47 -3.57 -2.92
CA LEU A 204 6.54 -4.03 -1.88
C LEU A 204 5.43 -4.97 -2.40
N GLN A 205 5.39 -5.27 -3.71
CA GLN A 205 4.42 -6.20 -4.28
C GLN A 205 4.48 -7.62 -3.68
N PRO A 206 5.67 -8.22 -3.44
CA PRO A 206 5.77 -9.54 -2.83
C PRO A 206 5.16 -9.61 -1.43
N LEU A 207 5.33 -8.57 -0.61
CA LEU A 207 4.74 -8.50 0.72
C LEU A 207 3.21 -8.54 0.69
N ARG A 208 2.60 -7.84 -0.28
CA ARG A 208 1.15 -7.90 -0.51
C ARG A 208 0.68 -9.27 -0.99
N ARG A 209 1.53 -10.03 -1.69
CA ARG A 209 1.22 -11.41 -2.07
C ARG A 209 1.17 -12.32 -0.86
N VAL A 210 2.10 -12.17 0.09
CA VAL A 210 2.09 -12.88 1.37
C VAL A 210 0.83 -12.56 2.16
N GLU A 211 0.47 -11.28 2.29
CA GLU A 211 -0.76 -10.84 2.97
C GLU A 211 -2.01 -11.51 2.38
N LYS A 212 -2.15 -11.49 1.05
CA LYS A 212 -3.27 -12.13 0.35
C LYS A 212 -3.26 -13.66 0.50
N ALA A 213 -2.09 -14.28 0.49
CA ALA A 213 -1.96 -15.71 0.68
C ALA A 213 -2.33 -16.13 2.11
N LEU A 214 -1.91 -15.36 3.13
CA LEU A 214 -2.35 -15.55 4.52
C LEU A 214 -3.86 -15.37 4.69
N ALA A 215 -4.45 -14.38 4.02
CA ALA A 215 -5.90 -14.20 4.02
C ALA A 215 -6.61 -15.43 3.44
N ARG A 216 -6.11 -16.01 2.33
CA ARG A 216 -6.65 -17.26 1.75
C ARG A 216 -6.49 -18.46 2.68
N ILE A 217 -5.37 -18.58 3.40
CA ILE A 217 -5.17 -19.63 4.39
C ILE A 217 -6.19 -19.45 5.54
N ARG A 218 -6.33 -18.24 6.05
CA ARG A 218 -7.31 -17.94 7.11
C ARG A 218 -8.76 -18.22 6.66
N ASP A 219 -9.08 -17.91 5.41
CA ASP A 219 -10.41 -18.16 4.85
C ASP A 219 -10.59 -19.62 4.35
N GLY A 220 -9.54 -20.46 4.46
CA GLY A 220 -9.62 -21.88 4.12
C GLY A 220 -9.51 -22.22 2.64
N SER A 221 -9.24 -21.26 1.78
CA SER A 221 -9.08 -21.49 0.34
C SER A 221 -7.66 -21.93 -0.05
N ALA A 222 -6.71 -21.93 0.91
CA ALA A 222 -5.37 -22.45 0.75
C ALA A 222 -4.89 -23.05 2.07
N GLN A 223 -4.00 -24.06 1.99
CA GLN A 223 -3.44 -24.73 3.18
C GLN A 223 -2.02 -24.25 3.53
N ARG A 224 -1.34 -23.61 2.57
CA ARG A 224 0.03 -23.12 2.72
C ARG A 224 0.27 -21.89 1.82
N LEU A 225 1.35 -21.18 2.10
CA LEU A 225 1.86 -20.13 1.25
C LEU A 225 2.54 -20.78 0.04
N GLU A 226 1.97 -20.58 -1.15
CA GLU A 226 2.48 -21.09 -2.42
C GLU A 226 2.96 -19.96 -3.31
N GLY A 227 3.99 -20.21 -4.12
CA GLY A 227 4.53 -19.29 -5.11
C GLY A 227 6.02 -19.01 -4.92
N HIS A 228 6.59 -18.25 -5.86
CA HIS A 228 7.98 -17.80 -5.79
C HIS A 228 8.04 -16.48 -5.01
N PHE A 229 8.84 -16.46 -3.96
CA PHE A 229 9.11 -15.29 -3.15
C PHE A 229 10.56 -14.83 -3.35
N PRO A 230 10.84 -13.52 -3.34
CA PRO A 230 12.22 -12.99 -3.32
C PRO A 230 13.03 -13.58 -2.15
N ALA A 231 14.36 -13.58 -2.30
CA ALA A 231 15.28 -14.16 -1.32
C ALA A 231 15.11 -13.60 0.09
N GLU A 232 14.70 -12.34 0.22
CA GLU A 232 14.47 -11.66 1.49
C GLU A 232 13.17 -12.09 2.18
N ILE A 233 12.21 -12.62 1.43
CA ILE A 233 10.88 -13.02 1.93
C ILE A 233 10.74 -14.54 2.00
N ALA A 234 11.48 -15.29 1.18
CA ALA A 234 11.44 -16.75 1.14
C ALA A 234 11.62 -17.40 2.52
N PRO A 235 12.59 -17.00 3.39
CA PRO A 235 12.74 -17.58 4.72
C PRO A 235 11.51 -17.36 5.60
N LEU A 236 10.88 -16.17 5.52
CA LEU A 236 9.66 -15.87 6.25
C LEU A 236 8.48 -16.74 5.79
N ALA A 237 8.33 -16.95 4.48
CA ALA A 237 7.29 -17.80 3.93
C ALA A 237 7.48 -19.27 4.37
N THR A 238 8.72 -19.76 4.42
CA THR A 238 9.06 -21.10 4.90
C THR A 238 8.71 -21.27 6.38
N GLU A 239 9.10 -20.31 7.22
CA GLU A 239 8.81 -20.35 8.66
C GLU A 239 7.31 -20.29 8.94
N LEU A 240 6.57 -19.44 8.21
CA LEU A 240 5.11 -19.39 8.31
C LEU A 240 4.46 -20.71 7.90
N ASN A 241 4.94 -21.37 6.85
CA ASN A 241 4.45 -22.68 6.45
C ASN A 241 4.71 -23.74 7.53
N SER A 242 5.90 -23.76 8.12
CA SER A 242 6.24 -24.66 9.24
C SER A 242 5.34 -24.43 10.46
N LEU A 243 5.04 -23.18 10.80
CA LEU A 243 4.12 -22.85 11.89
C LEU A 243 2.69 -23.33 11.62
N ILE A 244 2.22 -23.15 10.37
CA ILE A 244 0.87 -23.60 9.96
C ILE A 244 0.80 -25.12 10.02
N GLU A 245 1.80 -25.84 9.51
CA GLU A 245 1.87 -27.29 9.53
C GLU A 245 1.91 -27.84 10.97
N HIS A 246 2.80 -27.29 11.81
CA HIS A 246 2.89 -27.66 13.22
C HIS A 246 1.58 -27.42 13.97
N SER A 247 0.93 -26.25 13.75
CA SER A 247 -0.38 -25.97 14.36
C SER A 247 -1.43 -26.99 13.93
N SER A 248 -1.47 -27.35 12.64
CA SER A 248 -2.41 -28.34 12.11
C SER A 248 -2.16 -29.72 12.70
N GLU A 249 -0.90 -30.12 12.86
CA GLU A 249 -0.51 -31.38 13.44
C GLU A 249 -0.89 -31.47 14.93
N VAL A 250 -0.65 -30.42 15.72
CA VAL A 250 -1.03 -30.35 17.15
C VAL A 250 -2.55 -30.51 17.29
N VAL A 251 -3.33 -29.79 16.49
CA VAL A 251 -4.80 -29.92 16.51
C VAL A 251 -5.24 -31.32 16.06
N GLY A 252 -4.65 -31.87 15.01
CA GLY A 252 -4.93 -33.24 14.54
C GLY A 252 -4.67 -34.27 15.61
N ARG A 253 -3.52 -34.20 16.30
CA ARG A 253 -3.19 -35.11 17.42
C ARG A 253 -4.18 -34.98 18.58
N ALA A 254 -4.54 -33.76 18.97
CA ALA A 254 -5.52 -33.50 20.04
C ALA A 254 -6.88 -34.16 19.69
N ARG A 255 -7.33 -34.06 18.44
CA ARG A 255 -8.57 -34.69 17.96
C ARG A 255 -8.53 -36.20 17.99
N ALA A 256 -7.44 -36.77 17.52
CA ALA A 256 -7.23 -38.23 17.57
C ALA A 256 -7.29 -38.74 19.00
N HIS A 257 -6.68 -38.03 19.96
CA HIS A 257 -6.76 -38.38 21.38
C HIS A 257 -8.19 -38.32 21.92
N VAL A 258 -8.94 -37.28 21.59
CA VAL A 258 -10.36 -37.13 22.00
C VAL A 258 -11.22 -38.25 21.39
N SER A 259 -11.00 -38.58 20.10
CA SER A 259 -11.73 -39.66 19.41
C SER A 259 -11.45 -41.03 20.05
N ASN A 260 -10.18 -41.32 20.34
CA ASN A 260 -9.80 -42.54 21.02
C ASN A 260 -10.41 -42.64 22.42
N LEU A 261 -10.35 -41.54 23.20
CA LEU A 261 -10.98 -41.49 24.53
C LEU A 261 -12.48 -41.78 24.46
N ALA A 262 -13.15 -41.24 23.41
CA ALA A 262 -14.56 -41.54 23.15
C ALA A 262 -14.83 -43.05 23.03
N HIS A 263 -14.04 -43.73 22.23
CA HIS A 263 -14.18 -45.15 22.00
C HIS A 263 -13.90 -45.98 23.28
N PHE A 264 -12.82 -45.63 23.98
CA PHE A 264 -12.47 -46.30 25.26
C PHE A 264 -13.51 -46.11 26.35
N LEU A 265 -14.24 -45.02 26.40
CA LEU A 265 -15.30 -44.78 27.39
C LEU A 265 -16.62 -45.41 26.98
N LYS A 266 -16.96 -45.47 25.69
CA LYS A 266 -18.22 -46.06 25.19
C LYS A 266 -18.27 -47.56 25.41
N THR A 267 -17.15 -48.29 25.22
CA THR A 267 -17.08 -49.72 25.35
C THR A 267 -17.45 -50.24 26.76
N PRO A 268 -16.81 -49.79 27.86
CA PRO A 268 -17.17 -50.24 29.21
C PRO A 268 -18.57 -49.81 29.63
N LEU A 269 -19.03 -48.62 29.19
CA LEU A 269 -20.41 -48.18 29.49
C LEU A 269 -21.43 -49.06 28.78
N SER A 270 -21.12 -49.58 27.55
CA SER A 270 -22.05 -50.48 26.87
C SER A 270 -22.05 -51.89 27.51
N VAL A 271 -20.93 -52.34 28.03
CA VAL A 271 -20.84 -53.63 28.76
C VAL A 271 -21.65 -53.52 30.06
N LEU A 272 -21.48 -52.44 30.84
CA LEU A 272 -22.25 -52.19 32.06
C LEU A 272 -23.77 -52.09 31.81
N ALA A 273 -24.17 -51.50 30.69
CA ALA A 273 -25.57 -51.47 30.30
C ALA A 273 -26.13 -52.85 29.99
N ALA A 274 -25.38 -53.66 29.20
CA ALA A 274 -25.78 -55.00 28.83
C ALA A 274 -25.85 -55.95 30.03
N GLU A 275 -24.91 -55.87 30.97
CA GLU A 275 -24.92 -56.65 32.22
C GLU A 275 -26.13 -56.29 33.12
N ALA A 276 -26.46 -55.01 33.20
CA ALA A 276 -27.63 -54.54 33.92
C ALA A 276 -28.95 -55.04 33.28
N GLU A 277 -29.03 -55.10 31.95
CA GLU A 277 -30.17 -55.69 31.23
C GLU A 277 -30.32 -57.20 31.50
N ALA A 278 -29.19 -57.91 31.59
CA ALA A 278 -29.17 -59.37 31.81
C ALA A 278 -29.61 -59.79 33.24
N SER A 279 -29.58 -58.86 34.22
CA SER A 279 -29.90 -59.18 35.64
C SER A 279 -30.87 -58.13 36.24
N PRO A 280 -32.16 -58.20 35.91
CA PRO A 280 -33.16 -57.21 36.35
C PRO A 280 -33.33 -57.18 37.86
N GLY A 281 -33.43 -55.93 38.44
CA GLY A 281 -33.61 -55.66 39.86
C GLY A 281 -33.31 -54.22 40.22
N PRO A 282 -33.61 -53.75 41.45
CA PRO A 282 -33.44 -52.38 41.86
C PRO A 282 -32.03 -51.79 41.67
N LEU A 283 -31.00 -52.68 41.71
CA LEU A 283 -29.62 -52.30 41.44
C LEU A 283 -29.40 -52.11 39.93
N ALA A 284 -29.99 -52.96 39.09
CA ALA A 284 -29.93 -52.86 37.64
C ALA A 284 -30.55 -51.55 37.14
N ASP A 285 -31.68 -51.14 37.66
CA ASP A 285 -32.32 -49.85 37.35
C ASP A 285 -31.44 -48.68 37.73
N THR A 286 -30.76 -48.73 38.85
CA THR A 286 -29.82 -47.73 39.29
C THR A 286 -28.61 -47.65 38.38
N VAL A 287 -28.00 -48.82 37.99
CA VAL A 287 -26.89 -48.91 37.07
C VAL A 287 -27.28 -48.35 35.69
N HIS A 288 -28.41 -48.75 35.14
CA HIS A 288 -28.94 -48.26 33.89
C HIS A 288 -29.08 -46.71 33.90
N LYS A 289 -29.65 -46.16 34.95
CA LYS A 289 -29.80 -44.69 35.12
C LYS A 289 -28.43 -44.02 35.15
N GLN A 290 -27.46 -44.53 35.92
CA GLN A 290 -26.13 -43.94 36.04
C GLN A 290 -25.30 -44.08 34.75
N VAL A 291 -25.34 -45.22 34.09
CA VAL A 291 -24.69 -45.43 32.78
C VAL A 291 -25.27 -44.46 31.75
N GLY A 292 -26.58 -44.27 31.72
CA GLY A 292 -27.22 -43.29 30.87
C GLY A 292 -26.74 -41.86 31.13
N VAL A 293 -26.57 -41.47 32.42
CA VAL A 293 -26.00 -40.16 32.78
C VAL A 293 -24.55 -40.05 32.34
N MET A 294 -23.70 -41.01 32.63
CA MET A 294 -22.29 -41.00 32.22
C MET A 294 -22.13 -40.93 30.70
N ARG A 295 -22.89 -41.74 29.95
CA ARG A 295 -22.87 -41.72 28.48
C ARG A 295 -23.21 -40.31 27.93
N ARG A 296 -24.25 -39.65 28.47
CA ARG A 296 -24.61 -38.29 28.07
C ARG A 296 -23.52 -37.26 28.39
N GLN A 297 -22.85 -37.37 29.55
CA GLN A 297 -21.77 -36.49 29.95
C GLN A 297 -20.54 -36.69 29.02
N VAL A 298 -20.16 -37.94 28.81
CA VAL A 298 -19.04 -38.29 27.91
C VAL A 298 -19.27 -37.75 26.50
N ASP A 299 -20.45 -38.01 25.91
CA ASP A 299 -20.80 -37.50 24.57
C ASP A 299 -20.79 -35.98 24.54
N HIS A 300 -21.23 -35.31 25.61
CA HIS A 300 -21.18 -33.83 25.71
C HIS A 300 -19.73 -33.31 25.73
N TYR A 301 -18.86 -33.85 26.59
CA TYR A 301 -17.48 -33.39 26.71
C TYR A 301 -16.68 -33.68 25.44
N LEU A 302 -16.93 -34.85 24.81
CA LEU A 302 -16.29 -35.24 23.57
C LEU A 302 -16.67 -34.33 22.41
N THR A 303 -17.97 -33.99 22.27
CA THR A 303 -18.46 -33.05 21.27
C THR A 303 -17.84 -31.68 21.50
N ARG A 304 -17.81 -31.21 22.75
CA ARG A 304 -17.21 -29.91 23.09
C ARG A 304 -15.68 -29.88 22.82
N ALA A 305 -14.96 -30.94 23.13
CA ALA A 305 -13.51 -31.03 22.89
C ALA A 305 -13.16 -31.11 21.39
N ARG A 306 -13.96 -31.88 20.61
CA ARG A 306 -13.81 -31.93 19.15
C ARG A 306 -13.98 -30.55 18.52
N THR A 307 -14.99 -29.81 18.97
CA THR A 307 -15.37 -28.53 18.34
C THR A 307 -14.51 -27.35 18.77
N ALA A 308 -13.99 -27.34 20.00
CA ALA A 308 -12.99 -26.35 20.40
C ALA A 308 -11.73 -26.40 19.50
N GLY A 309 -11.42 -27.60 18.97
CA GLY A 309 -10.39 -27.76 17.95
C GLY A 309 -10.84 -27.39 16.52
N ALA A 310 -12.13 -27.56 16.17
CA ALA A 310 -12.65 -27.33 14.82
C ALA A 310 -12.68 -25.85 14.41
N LEU A 311 -13.03 -24.96 15.36
CA LEU A 311 -13.08 -23.51 15.12
C LEU A 311 -11.69 -22.89 14.89
N ASN A 312 -10.62 -23.54 15.35
CA ASN A 312 -9.26 -23.02 15.29
C ASN A 312 -8.42 -23.62 14.14
N VAL A 313 -8.93 -24.61 13.39
CA VAL A 313 -8.23 -25.08 12.19
C VAL A 313 -8.50 -24.12 11.05
N LEU A 314 -7.50 -23.37 10.71
CA LEU A 314 -7.45 -22.54 9.52
C LEU A 314 -7.72 -23.43 8.30
N GLY A 315 -8.89 -23.28 7.67
CA GLY A 315 -9.07 -23.82 6.34
C GLY A 315 -10.08 -24.93 6.11
N ASN A 316 -10.90 -25.32 7.08
CA ASN A 316 -11.92 -26.35 6.85
C ASN A 316 -13.04 -25.85 5.94
N ARG A 317 -13.13 -26.47 4.76
CA ARG A 317 -14.11 -26.16 3.72
C ARG A 317 -14.71 -27.47 3.21
N THR A 318 -16.01 -27.65 3.44
CA THR A 318 -16.73 -28.88 3.04
C THR A 318 -17.74 -28.54 1.94
N PRO A 319 -17.69 -29.18 0.76
CA PRO A 319 -18.72 -29.03 -0.25
C PRO A 319 -20.03 -29.69 0.24
N VAL A 320 -21.13 -28.90 0.22
CA VAL A 320 -22.41 -29.35 0.82
C VAL A 320 -23.12 -30.36 -0.05
N ALA A 321 -23.23 -30.12 -1.37
CA ALA A 321 -23.98 -30.95 -2.28
C ALA A 321 -23.55 -32.44 -2.28
N PRO A 322 -22.24 -32.77 -2.38
CA PRO A 322 -21.80 -34.18 -2.34
C PRO A 322 -22.15 -34.88 -1.02
N VAL A 323 -22.06 -34.16 0.11
CA VAL A 323 -22.40 -34.74 1.43
C VAL A 323 -23.89 -35.08 1.50
N LEU A 324 -24.76 -34.18 1.06
CA LEU A 324 -26.21 -34.43 1.07
C LEU A 324 -26.62 -35.54 0.12
N GLU A 325 -26.00 -35.66 -1.06
CA GLU A 325 -26.25 -36.72 -2.01
C GLU A 325 -25.78 -38.09 -1.51
N ASP A 326 -24.59 -38.18 -0.87
CA ASP A 326 -24.08 -39.40 -0.27
C ASP A 326 -25.01 -39.86 0.84
N LEU A 327 -25.44 -38.99 1.74
CA LEU A 327 -26.40 -39.28 2.81
C LEU A 327 -27.75 -39.74 2.22
N ALA A 328 -28.27 -39.05 1.22
CA ALA A 328 -29.53 -39.45 0.58
C ALA A 328 -29.44 -40.86 -0.04
N ARG A 329 -28.31 -41.22 -0.64
CA ARG A 329 -28.05 -42.54 -1.21
C ARG A 329 -28.09 -43.63 -0.13
N VAL A 330 -27.42 -43.36 1.01
CA VAL A 330 -27.40 -44.28 2.15
C VAL A 330 -28.77 -44.46 2.76
N LEU A 331 -29.49 -43.36 3.04
CA LEU A 331 -30.80 -43.36 3.68
C LEU A 331 -31.89 -44.00 2.79
N ARG A 332 -31.83 -43.85 1.45
CA ARG A 332 -32.72 -44.59 0.53
C ARG A 332 -32.56 -46.11 0.68
N ARG A 333 -31.36 -46.63 0.97
CA ARG A 333 -31.13 -48.06 1.23
C ARG A 333 -31.64 -48.47 2.60
N ILE A 334 -31.39 -47.69 3.64
CA ILE A 334 -31.83 -47.99 5.02
C ILE A 334 -33.35 -48.04 5.11
N HIS A 335 -34.04 -47.10 4.49
CA HIS A 335 -35.50 -46.94 4.52
C HIS A 335 -36.18 -47.52 3.26
N ALA A 336 -35.53 -48.43 2.53
CA ALA A 336 -36.06 -49.01 1.27
C ALA A 336 -37.43 -49.63 1.42
N GLU A 337 -37.70 -50.34 2.53
CA GLU A 337 -38.98 -50.99 2.82
C GLU A 337 -40.14 -49.99 2.96
N ARG A 338 -39.84 -48.76 3.38
CA ARG A 338 -40.83 -47.67 3.54
C ARG A 338 -41.08 -46.90 2.26
N GLY A 339 -40.26 -47.08 1.21
CA GLY A 339 -40.44 -46.45 -0.09
C GLY A 339 -40.32 -44.91 -0.06
N ILE A 340 -39.61 -44.31 0.88
CA ILE A 340 -39.49 -42.84 1.06
C ILE A 340 -38.70 -42.21 -0.09
N ALA A 341 -39.30 -41.27 -0.80
CA ALA A 341 -38.62 -40.47 -1.82
C ALA A 341 -37.80 -39.36 -1.17
N ILE A 342 -36.48 -39.32 -1.47
CA ILE A 342 -35.60 -38.25 -0.97
C ILE A 342 -35.14 -37.37 -2.10
N ALA A 343 -35.61 -36.12 -2.14
CA ALA A 343 -35.19 -35.08 -3.09
C ALA A 343 -34.15 -34.16 -2.49
N VAL A 344 -33.02 -33.94 -3.20
CA VAL A 344 -31.93 -33.05 -2.77
C VAL A 344 -31.79 -31.90 -3.76
N THR A 345 -31.79 -30.66 -3.27
CA THR A 345 -31.59 -29.44 -4.06
C THR A 345 -30.53 -28.59 -3.39
N CYS A 346 -29.33 -28.54 -3.97
CA CYS A 346 -28.20 -27.82 -3.40
C CYS A 346 -27.33 -27.24 -4.54
N PRO A 347 -26.96 -25.94 -4.50
CA PRO A 347 -26.01 -25.37 -5.44
C PRO A 347 -24.64 -26.07 -5.35
N PRO A 348 -23.98 -26.37 -6.49
CA PRO A 348 -22.71 -27.10 -6.49
C PRO A 348 -21.54 -26.30 -5.88
N ASP A 349 -21.65 -24.97 -5.85
CA ASP A 349 -20.66 -24.04 -5.33
C ASP A 349 -20.92 -23.61 -3.87
N LEU A 350 -21.82 -24.33 -3.17
CA LEU A 350 -22.11 -24.06 -1.77
C LEU A 350 -21.17 -24.84 -0.86
N TYR A 351 -20.48 -24.13 0.02
CA TYR A 351 -19.54 -24.71 0.96
C TYR A 351 -19.86 -24.35 2.41
N PHE A 352 -19.81 -25.35 3.26
CA PHE A 352 -19.86 -25.20 4.71
C PHE A 352 -18.45 -24.87 5.23
N ARG A 353 -18.36 -23.86 6.10
CA ARG A 353 -17.11 -23.52 6.81
C ARG A 353 -16.98 -24.38 8.06
N GLY A 354 -16.68 -25.64 7.88
CA GLY A 354 -16.54 -26.63 8.94
C GLY A 354 -16.15 -27.99 8.40
N GLU A 355 -16.14 -28.97 9.30
CA GLU A 355 -15.70 -30.33 8.99
C GLU A 355 -16.77 -31.13 8.28
N ARG A 356 -16.33 -32.01 7.39
CA ARG A 356 -17.21 -32.93 6.66
C ARG A 356 -17.99 -33.80 7.63
N GLN A 357 -17.32 -34.35 8.64
CA GLN A 357 -17.93 -35.26 9.62
C GLN A 357 -19.06 -34.59 10.42
N ASP A 358 -18.87 -33.32 10.83
CA ASP A 358 -19.88 -32.56 11.57
C ASP A 358 -21.09 -32.26 10.67
N LEU A 359 -20.87 -31.93 9.39
CA LEU A 359 -21.95 -31.75 8.43
C LEU A 359 -22.72 -33.05 8.19
N GLU A 360 -22.00 -34.16 8.02
CA GLU A 360 -22.58 -35.52 7.87
C GLU A 360 -23.41 -35.89 9.11
N GLU A 361 -22.91 -35.60 10.32
CA GLU A 361 -23.63 -35.89 11.58
C GLU A 361 -24.89 -35.03 11.73
N MET A 362 -24.80 -33.72 11.43
CA MET A 362 -25.95 -32.83 11.51
C MET A 362 -27.02 -33.16 10.44
N ALA A 363 -26.62 -33.21 9.16
CA ALA A 363 -27.53 -33.47 8.06
C ALA A 363 -28.08 -34.89 8.13
N GLY A 364 -27.25 -35.89 8.49
CA GLY A 364 -27.65 -37.28 8.64
C GLY A 364 -28.73 -37.45 9.72
N ASN A 365 -28.56 -36.82 10.90
CA ASN A 365 -29.58 -36.89 11.96
C ASN A 365 -30.91 -36.22 11.52
N LEU A 366 -30.86 -35.10 10.81
CA LEU A 366 -32.07 -34.44 10.32
C LEU A 366 -32.78 -35.26 9.24
N MET A 367 -32.02 -35.78 8.27
CA MET A 367 -32.55 -36.57 7.17
C MET A 367 -33.10 -37.94 7.64
N ASP A 368 -32.40 -38.61 8.55
CA ASP A 368 -32.86 -39.89 9.13
C ASP A 368 -34.14 -39.64 9.96
N ASN A 369 -34.20 -38.56 10.70
CA ASN A 369 -35.40 -38.16 11.42
C ASN A 369 -36.57 -37.90 10.46
N GLY A 370 -36.34 -37.12 9.38
CA GLY A 370 -37.33 -36.94 8.33
C GLY A 370 -37.81 -38.26 7.73
N CYS A 371 -36.89 -39.21 7.40
CA CYS A 371 -37.25 -40.54 6.88
C CYS A 371 -38.08 -41.35 7.87
N LYS A 372 -37.90 -41.24 9.19
CA LYS A 372 -38.66 -41.95 10.21
C LYS A 372 -40.10 -41.47 10.32
N TRP A 373 -40.34 -40.20 10.13
CA TRP A 373 -41.66 -39.56 10.35
C TRP A 373 -42.42 -39.29 9.05
N ALA A 374 -41.77 -39.21 7.89
CA ALA A 374 -42.40 -39.02 6.59
C ALA A 374 -43.41 -40.11 6.26
N HIS A 375 -44.48 -39.75 5.57
CA HIS A 375 -45.39 -40.68 4.94
C HIS A 375 -44.85 -41.27 3.64
N SER A 376 -44.33 -40.42 2.77
CA SER A 376 -43.87 -40.84 1.42
C SER A 376 -42.62 -40.09 0.92
N ARG A 377 -42.33 -38.88 1.40
CA ARG A 377 -41.23 -38.03 0.85
C ARG A 377 -40.59 -37.10 1.85
N ILE A 378 -39.31 -36.85 1.63
CA ILE A 378 -38.58 -35.75 2.22
C ILE A 378 -37.92 -34.86 1.16
N ALA A 379 -37.88 -33.56 1.42
CA ALA A 379 -37.16 -32.57 0.62
C ALA A 379 -36.01 -31.98 1.42
N VAL A 380 -34.81 -32.05 0.85
CA VAL A 380 -33.60 -31.49 1.45
C VAL A 380 -33.15 -30.35 0.54
N SER A 381 -33.13 -29.12 1.04
CA SER A 381 -32.69 -27.96 0.29
C SER A 381 -31.67 -27.15 1.03
N ALA A 382 -30.67 -26.63 0.29
CA ALA A 382 -29.64 -25.77 0.87
C ALA A 382 -29.43 -24.54 -0.01
N VAL A 383 -29.29 -23.37 0.64
CA VAL A 383 -29.01 -22.10 -0.06
C VAL A 383 -27.99 -21.27 0.70
N ARG A 384 -27.34 -20.37 -0.02
CA ARG A 384 -26.52 -19.31 0.59
C ARG A 384 -27.40 -18.09 0.82
N LEU A 385 -27.36 -17.57 2.04
CA LEU A 385 -27.96 -16.28 2.43
C LEU A 385 -26.90 -15.17 2.45
N GLU A 386 -27.33 -13.93 2.56
CA GLU A 386 -26.43 -12.79 2.75
C GLU A 386 -25.59 -12.95 4.03
N GLY A 387 -24.36 -12.39 4.05
CA GLY A 387 -23.49 -12.40 5.22
C GLY A 387 -22.69 -13.69 5.46
N ARG A 388 -22.45 -14.52 4.43
CA ARG A 388 -21.70 -15.80 4.55
C ARG A 388 -22.42 -16.83 5.44
N VAL A 389 -23.71 -16.94 5.26
CA VAL A 389 -24.56 -17.90 5.98
C VAL A 389 -25.09 -18.95 5.00
N LEU A 390 -25.01 -20.22 5.39
CA LEU A 390 -25.66 -21.37 4.75
C LEU A 390 -26.92 -21.68 5.54
N ARG A 391 -28.04 -21.91 4.87
CA ARG A 391 -29.23 -22.48 5.46
C ARG A 391 -29.60 -23.78 4.75
N LEU A 392 -29.77 -24.85 5.52
CA LEU A 392 -30.17 -26.17 5.10
C LEU A 392 -31.55 -26.48 5.70
N TRP A 393 -32.48 -26.87 4.88
CA TRP A 393 -33.80 -27.35 5.31
C TRP A 393 -33.93 -28.84 5.01
N VAL A 394 -34.53 -29.56 5.95
CA VAL A 394 -35.03 -30.91 5.77
C VAL A 394 -36.52 -30.88 6.11
N GLU A 395 -37.36 -31.12 5.10
CA GLU A 395 -38.82 -31.08 5.21
C GLU A 395 -39.37 -32.48 4.95
N ASP A 396 -40.37 -32.91 5.75
CA ASP A 396 -41.09 -34.15 5.57
C ASP A 396 -42.58 -33.91 5.32
N ASP A 397 -43.29 -34.93 4.86
CA ASP A 397 -44.73 -34.99 4.65
C ASP A 397 -45.45 -35.77 5.75
N GLY A 398 -44.85 -35.88 6.94
CA GLY A 398 -45.38 -36.59 8.09
C GLY A 398 -46.47 -35.82 8.86
N PRO A 399 -46.82 -36.29 10.05
CA PRO A 399 -47.90 -35.65 10.88
C PRO A 399 -47.50 -34.27 11.41
N GLY A 400 -46.20 -33.89 11.34
CA GLY A 400 -45.70 -32.65 11.94
C GLY A 400 -45.70 -32.67 13.46
N LEU A 401 -45.55 -31.49 14.06
CA LEU A 401 -45.55 -31.29 15.52
C LEU A 401 -46.52 -30.16 15.89
N ALA A 402 -47.19 -30.31 17.04
CA ALA A 402 -47.98 -29.20 17.60
C ALA A 402 -47.07 -28.06 18.05
N ALA A 403 -47.53 -26.80 17.95
CA ALA A 403 -46.74 -25.63 18.29
C ALA A 403 -46.17 -25.68 19.74
N GLU A 404 -46.91 -26.31 20.65
CA GLU A 404 -46.56 -26.48 22.07
C GLU A 404 -45.38 -27.46 22.25
N ASP A 405 -45.24 -28.43 21.35
CA ASP A 405 -44.20 -29.47 21.39
C ASP A 405 -42.88 -29.11 20.72
N LEU A 406 -42.87 -28.11 19.82
CA LEU A 406 -41.68 -27.68 19.07
C LEU A 406 -40.51 -27.31 20.01
N GLY A 407 -40.79 -26.65 21.13
CA GLY A 407 -39.78 -26.30 22.14
C GLY A 407 -39.29 -27.51 22.96
N ARG A 408 -40.18 -28.48 23.24
CA ARG A 408 -39.87 -29.66 24.05
C ARG A 408 -39.02 -30.66 23.29
N VAL A 409 -39.27 -30.86 22.03
CA VAL A 409 -38.52 -31.80 21.16
C VAL A 409 -37.04 -31.38 21.00
N LEU A 410 -36.74 -30.11 21.14
CA LEU A 410 -35.36 -29.60 21.19
C LEU A 410 -34.67 -29.89 22.55
N SER A 411 -35.43 -30.26 23.60
CA SER A 411 -34.86 -30.62 24.89
C SER A 411 -34.24 -32.03 24.83
N ARG A 412 -33.15 -32.23 25.59
CA ARG A 412 -32.39 -33.49 25.53
C ARG A 412 -33.19 -34.66 26.08
N GLY A 413 -33.39 -35.71 25.24
CA GLY A 413 -33.96 -37.00 25.67
C GLY A 413 -35.46 -37.02 25.84
N GLU A 414 -36.20 -35.98 25.49
CA GLU A 414 -37.66 -36.01 25.39
C GLU A 414 -38.09 -36.69 24.08
N ARG A 415 -38.95 -37.69 24.22
CA ARG A 415 -39.59 -38.40 23.10
C ARG A 415 -41.10 -38.18 23.27
N LEU A 416 -41.71 -37.66 22.20
CA LEU A 416 -43.16 -37.49 22.16
C LEU A 416 -43.92 -38.80 21.86
N ASP A 417 -43.22 -39.69 21.17
CA ASP A 417 -43.75 -41.01 20.85
C ASP A 417 -42.69 -42.12 21.09
N GLU A 418 -43.01 -43.08 21.99
CA GLU A 418 -42.11 -44.20 22.33
C GLU A 418 -42.25 -45.36 21.39
N THR A 419 -43.20 -45.35 20.47
CA THR A 419 -43.47 -46.47 19.51
C THR A 419 -42.47 -46.51 18.35
N VAL A 420 -41.84 -45.38 17.99
CA VAL A 420 -40.85 -45.28 16.89
C VAL A 420 -39.45 -45.52 17.42
N PRO A 421 -38.67 -46.46 16.90
CA PRO A 421 -37.30 -46.74 17.38
C PRO A 421 -36.37 -45.53 17.22
N GLY A 422 -35.73 -45.08 18.31
CA GLY A 422 -34.78 -43.99 18.31
C GLY A 422 -34.31 -43.55 19.70
N SER A 423 -33.09 -42.95 19.79
CA SER A 423 -32.48 -42.55 21.07
C SER A 423 -33.04 -41.19 21.64
N GLY A 424 -33.84 -40.44 20.86
CA GLY A 424 -34.28 -39.08 21.22
C GLY A 424 -33.16 -38.03 21.27
N LEU A 425 -31.92 -38.35 20.79
CA LEU A 425 -30.75 -37.47 20.88
C LEU A 425 -30.43 -36.72 19.60
N GLY A 426 -30.97 -37.14 18.44
CA GLY A 426 -30.59 -36.61 17.13
C GLY A 426 -30.73 -35.09 17.00
N LEU A 427 -31.90 -34.54 17.32
CA LEU A 427 -32.13 -33.08 17.25
C LEU A 427 -31.29 -32.28 18.25
N SER A 428 -31.05 -32.84 19.46
CA SER A 428 -30.16 -32.20 20.43
C SER A 428 -28.73 -32.16 20.01
N ILE A 429 -28.23 -33.23 19.35
CA ILE A 429 -26.88 -33.27 18.74
C ILE A 429 -26.74 -32.21 17.64
N VAL A 430 -27.71 -32.13 16.72
CA VAL A 430 -27.71 -31.11 15.65
C VAL A 430 -27.69 -29.70 16.23
N ARG A 431 -28.50 -29.43 17.23
CA ARG A 431 -28.54 -28.11 17.91
C ARG A 431 -27.19 -27.79 18.58
N ASP A 432 -26.61 -28.76 19.26
CA ASP A 432 -25.36 -28.56 19.97
C ASP A 432 -24.19 -28.32 19.00
N ILE A 433 -24.07 -29.12 17.93
CA ILE A 433 -23.06 -28.92 16.89
C ILE A 433 -23.29 -27.59 16.15
N SER A 434 -24.53 -27.27 15.78
CA SER A 434 -24.80 -26.00 15.06
C SER A 434 -24.42 -24.77 15.88
N LYS A 435 -24.71 -24.76 17.18
CA LYS A 435 -24.30 -23.68 18.10
C LYS A 435 -22.78 -23.51 18.20
N LEU A 436 -22.03 -24.60 18.10
CA LEU A 436 -20.56 -24.55 18.12
C LEU A 436 -19.98 -23.82 16.91
N TYR A 437 -20.66 -23.92 15.76
CA TYR A 437 -20.32 -23.16 14.56
C TYR A 437 -20.95 -21.75 14.52
N GLY A 438 -21.56 -21.28 15.63
CA GLY A 438 -22.23 -19.99 15.69
C GLY A 438 -23.53 -19.95 14.90
N GLY A 439 -24.06 -21.14 14.55
CA GLY A 439 -25.33 -21.32 13.86
C GLY A 439 -26.48 -21.66 14.81
N GLY A 440 -27.53 -22.28 14.28
CA GLY A 440 -28.69 -22.69 15.08
C GLY A 440 -29.62 -23.62 14.29
N LEU A 441 -30.50 -24.29 15.04
CA LEU A 441 -31.56 -25.15 14.51
C LEU A 441 -32.93 -24.54 14.89
N ALA A 442 -33.79 -24.34 13.90
CA ALA A 442 -35.17 -23.98 14.05
C ALA A 442 -36.08 -25.08 13.51
N LEU A 443 -37.23 -25.30 14.18
CA LEU A 443 -38.24 -26.24 13.73
C LEU A 443 -39.53 -25.46 13.39
N GLU A 444 -40.05 -25.70 12.21
CA GLU A 444 -41.20 -24.99 11.65
C GLU A 444 -42.16 -26.01 10.98
N LYS A 445 -43.34 -25.58 10.62
CA LYS A 445 -44.25 -26.42 9.83
C LYS A 445 -43.73 -26.49 8.39
N ALA A 446 -43.61 -27.70 7.83
CA ALA A 446 -43.15 -27.91 6.49
C ALA A 446 -44.18 -27.46 5.45
N SER A 447 -43.71 -27.03 4.28
CA SER A 447 -44.52 -26.78 3.09
C SER A 447 -45.22 -28.08 2.59
N LEU A 448 -44.62 -29.23 2.87
CA LEU A 448 -45.09 -30.54 2.56
C LEU A 448 -46.18 -31.06 3.51
N GLY A 449 -46.45 -30.36 4.60
CA GLY A 449 -47.47 -30.69 5.62
C GLY A 449 -46.91 -31.18 6.94
N GLY A 450 -45.74 -31.73 6.99
CA GLY A 450 -45.04 -32.27 8.18
C GLY A 450 -44.14 -31.27 8.88
N LEU A 451 -42.94 -31.69 9.29
CA LEU A 451 -41.95 -30.89 10.00
C LEU A 451 -40.88 -30.36 9.04
N SER A 452 -40.52 -29.09 9.19
CA SER A 452 -39.37 -28.45 8.56
C SER A 452 -38.31 -28.16 9.61
N ALA A 453 -37.11 -28.77 9.45
CA ALA A 453 -35.94 -28.51 10.27
C ALA A 453 -34.99 -27.60 9.51
N ALA A 454 -34.86 -26.34 9.96
CA ALA A 454 -34.01 -25.31 9.33
C ALA A 454 -32.69 -25.18 10.11
N LEU A 455 -31.62 -25.62 9.53
CA LEU A 455 -30.27 -25.55 10.10
C LEU A 455 -29.50 -24.38 9.50
N THR A 456 -29.03 -23.47 10.35
CA THR A 456 -28.24 -22.31 9.94
C THR A 456 -26.77 -22.53 10.33
N LEU A 457 -25.85 -22.37 9.39
CA LEU A 457 -24.41 -22.60 9.54
C LEU A 457 -23.58 -21.52 8.85
N PRO A 458 -22.29 -21.35 9.19
CA PRO A 458 -21.40 -20.47 8.46
C PRO A 458 -21.08 -21.02 7.07
N ALA A 459 -21.26 -20.18 6.04
CA ALA A 459 -20.87 -20.48 4.68
C ALA A 459 -19.52 -19.86 4.34
N GLN A 460 -18.83 -20.47 3.38
CA GLN A 460 -17.68 -19.86 2.75
C GLN A 460 -18.09 -19.22 1.42
N GLY A 461 -17.61 -17.96 1.22
CA GLY A 461 -17.84 -17.22 -0.01
C GLY A 461 -16.96 -17.66 -1.16
#